data_6e482d6c576aecb3fd4ead5e9648adc6
#
_entry.id   6e482d6c576aecb3fd4ead5e9648adc6
#
_cell.length_a   1.000
_cell.length_b   1.000
_cell.length_c   1.000
_cell.angle_alpha   90.00
_cell.angle_beta   90.00
_cell.angle_gamma   90.00
#
_symmetry.space_group_name_H-M   'P 1'
#
loop_
_entity.id
_entity.type
_entity.pdbx_description
1 polymer ?
#
loop_
_entity_poly.entity_id
_entity_poly.type
_entity_poly.pdbx_seq_one_letter_code
_entity_poly.pdbx_strand_id
1 'polypeptide(L)'
;STDYRIETGDHDFVYGLPELNRRKICAANHVANPGCFATCIQLGVLPLAKHLMLNSELHVNAITGSTGAGVKPSGTSHFSWRNDNISIYKPFGHQHLAEIKQSLTSLQNSFRSEINFIPVRGNFSRGIFTTTYLDCKVGLDEIKRIYEEYYADHSFTFITDKNPDLKQVVNTNKCLIHLEKHNDKLLIISMIDNLLKGASGQAVHNMNLMFNLEEKVGLHLKPSAF
;
A
#
# COMPACT_ATOMS: atom_id res chain seq x y z
N SER A 1 15.88 3.93 7.96
CA SER A 1 16.04 5.14 7.13
C SER A 1 15.12 5.06 5.92
N THR A 2 14.58 6.18 5.46
CA THR A 2 13.81 6.27 4.20
C THR A 2 14.72 6.30 2.98
N ASP A 3 16.00 6.51 3.17
CA ASP A 3 17.00 6.82 2.14
C ASP A 3 17.29 5.62 1.21
N TYR A 4 17.14 4.40 1.72
CA TYR A 4 17.42 3.17 0.96
C TYR A 4 16.18 2.57 0.25
N ARG A 5 15.04 3.24 0.29
CA ARG A 5 13.82 2.78 -0.38
C ARG A 5 13.80 3.04 -1.88
N ILE A 6 14.63 3.98 -2.34
CA ILE A 6 14.77 4.30 -3.76
C ILE A 6 16.08 3.66 -4.26
N GLU A 7 15.96 2.82 -5.28
CA GLU A 7 17.09 2.15 -5.91
C GLU A 7 17.89 3.16 -6.75
N THR A 8 18.96 3.71 -6.17
CA THR A 8 19.81 4.73 -6.81
C THR A 8 21.07 4.14 -7.45
N GLY A 9 21.34 2.85 -7.21
CA GLY A 9 22.59 2.20 -7.61
C GLY A 9 23.75 2.40 -6.63
N ASP A 10 23.62 3.24 -5.62
CA ASP A 10 24.64 3.53 -4.63
C ASP A 10 24.62 2.55 -3.43
N HIS A 11 23.67 1.63 -3.41
CA HIS A 11 23.47 0.65 -2.34
C HIS A 11 22.83 -0.64 -2.88
N ASP A 12 22.97 -1.73 -2.11
CA ASP A 12 22.44 -3.06 -2.41
C ASP A 12 21.10 -3.39 -1.70
N PHE A 13 20.42 -2.38 -1.15
CA PHE A 13 19.12 -2.59 -0.53
C PHE A 13 18.04 -2.91 -1.57
N VAL A 14 17.36 -4.02 -1.37
CA VAL A 14 16.17 -4.40 -2.16
C VAL A 14 14.93 -3.74 -1.57
N TYR A 15 14.07 -3.18 -2.41
CA TYR A 15 12.80 -2.63 -1.98
C TYR A 15 11.86 -3.74 -1.47
N GLY A 16 11.52 -3.70 -0.18
CA GLY A 16 10.92 -4.78 0.59
C GLY A 16 9.40 -4.87 0.46
N LEU A 17 8.88 -4.92 -0.76
CA LEU A 17 7.47 -5.21 -1.03
C LEU A 17 7.37 -6.63 -1.62
N PRO A 18 7.00 -7.67 -0.84
CA PRO A 18 6.98 -9.06 -1.30
C PRO A 18 6.09 -9.30 -2.52
N GLU A 19 4.98 -8.59 -2.62
CA GLU A 19 4.05 -8.69 -3.74
C GLU A 19 4.65 -8.19 -5.08
N LEU A 20 5.76 -7.47 -5.01
CA LEU A 20 6.53 -7.02 -6.17
C LEU A 20 7.87 -7.78 -6.32
N ASN A 21 8.57 -7.98 -5.22
CA ASN A 21 10.00 -8.34 -5.20
C ASN A 21 10.32 -9.63 -4.44
N ARG A 22 9.37 -10.55 -4.20
CA ARG A 22 9.58 -11.78 -3.39
C ARG A 22 10.91 -12.47 -3.67
N ARG A 23 11.21 -12.77 -4.95
CA ARG A 23 12.44 -13.48 -5.32
C ARG A 23 13.72 -12.68 -5.00
N LYS A 24 13.68 -11.37 -5.21
CA LYS A 24 14.81 -10.49 -4.89
C LYS A 24 15.02 -10.44 -3.37
N ILE A 25 13.94 -10.36 -2.58
CA ILE A 25 13.99 -10.33 -1.11
C ILE A 25 14.59 -11.63 -0.56
N CYS A 26 14.19 -12.80 -1.07
CA CYS A 26 14.77 -14.08 -0.66
C CYS A 26 16.28 -14.18 -0.87
N ALA A 27 16.84 -13.47 -1.84
CA ALA A 27 18.25 -13.46 -2.15
C ALA A 27 19.01 -12.25 -1.58
N ALA A 28 18.33 -11.35 -0.87
CA ALA A 28 18.91 -10.08 -0.43
C ALA A 28 19.61 -10.21 0.92
N ASN A 29 20.72 -9.48 1.09
CA ASN A 29 21.35 -9.26 2.38
C ASN A 29 20.75 -8.05 3.11
N HIS A 30 20.23 -7.09 2.36
CA HIS A 30 19.66 -5.86 2.89
C HIS A 30 18.30 -5.56 2.24
N VAL A 31 17.29 -5.25 3.05
CA VAL A 31 15.94 -4.93 2.59
C VAL A 31 15.48 -3.60 3.16
N ALA A 32 15.06 -2.69 2.30
CA ALA A 32 14.46 -1.42 2.68
C ALA A 32 12.94 -1.58 2.79
N ASN A 33 12.42 -1.55 4.01
CA ASN A 33 11.00 -1.73 4.27
C ASN A 33 10.18 -0.53 3.74
N PRO A 34 9.10 -0.74 2.96
CA PRO A 34 8.29 0.31 2.34
C PRO A 34 7.65 1.27 3.33
N GLY A 35 7.30 2.47 2.85
CA GLY A 35 6.41 3.36 3.56
C GLY A 35 4.96 2.87 3.57
N CYS A 36 4.21 3.19 4.63
CA CYS A 36 2.87 2.64 4.83
C CYS A 36 1.87 3.03 3.73
N PHE A 37 1.81 4.30 3.32
CA PHE A 37 0.99 4.71 2.18
C PHE A 37 1.49 4.10 0.87
N ALA A 38 2.81 4.05 0.68
CA ALA A 38 3.38 3.43 -0.51
C ALA A 38 2.95 1.96 -0.62
N THR A 39 3.00 1.20 0.48
CA THR A 39 2.49 -0.18 0.52
C THR A 39 1.03 -0.25 0.11
N CYS A 40 0.15 0.53 0.76
CA CYS A 40 -1.29 0.46 0.52
C CYS A 40 -1.67 0.83 -0.92
N ILE A 41 -1.10 1.92 -1.45
CA ILE A 41 -1.39 2.42 -2.80
C ILE A 41 -0.85 1.45 -3.85
N GLN A 42 0.39 1.00 -3.71
CA GLN A 42 1.01 0.06 -4.65
C GLN A 42 0.22 -1.23 -4.75
N LEU A 43 -0.15 -1.84 -3.62
CA LEU A 43 -0.97 -3.05 -3.63
C LEU A 43 -2.30 -2.84 -4.38
N GLY A 44 -2.86 -1.64 -4.34
CA GLY A 44 -4.04 -1.31 -5.13
C GLY A 44 -3.78 -1.26 -6.64
N VAL A 45 -2.58 -0.95 -7.13
CA VAL A 45 -2.34 -0.64 -8.55
C VAL A 45 -1.31 -1.52 -9.26
N LEU A 46 -0.53 -2.34 -8.54
CA LEU A 46 0.49 -3.22 -9.13
C LEU A 46 -0.06 -4.17 -10.22
N PRO A 47 -1.26 -4.80 -10.06
CA PRO A 47 -1.81 -5.66 -11.11
C PRO A 47 -2.02 -4.90 -12.42
N LEU A 48 -2.51 -3.67 -12.36
CA LEU A 48 -2.72 -2.83 -13.56
C LEU A 48 -1.39 -2.44 -14.21
N ALA A 49 -0.37 -2.08 -13.41
CA ALA A 49 0.97 -1.79 -13.93
C ALA A 49 1.57 -3.01 -14.63
N LYS A 50 1.44 -4.19 -14.04
CA LYS A 50 1.92 -5.46 -14.62
C LYS A 50 1.30 -5.77 -15.98
N HIS A 51 0.03 -5.38 -16.18
CA HIS A 51 -0.71 -5.55 -17.43
C HIS A 51 -0.67 -4.32 -18.34
N LEU A 52 0.22 -3.34 -18.07
CA LEU A 52 0.43 -2.12 -18.87
C LEU A 52 -0.85 -1.26 -19.02
N MET A 53 -1.67 -1.24 -17.99
CA MET A 53 -3.00 -0.60 -18.02
C MET A 53 -3.04 0.79 -17.38
N LEU A 54 -1.93 1.29 -16.85
CA LEU A 54 -1.84 2.64 -16.27
C LEU A 54 -1.59 3.67 -17.39
N ASN A 55 -2.66 4.06 -18.09
CA ASN A 55 -2.59 4.95 -19.25
C ASN A 55 -3.21 6.34 -19.01
N SER A 56 -3.63 6.63 -17.78
CA SER A 56 -4.15 7.91 -17.33
C SER A 56 -3.59 8.28 -15.96
N GLU A 57 -3.88 9.47 -15.49
CA GLU A 57 -3.52 9.89 -14.13
C GLU A 57 -4.15 9.01 -13.07
N LEU A 58 -3.41 8.78 -11.99
CA LEU A 58 -3.92 8.13 -10.80
C LEU A 58 -4.37 9.19 -9.79
N HIS A 59 -5.65 9.18 -9.45
CA HIS A 59 -6.19 10.06 -8.42
C HIS A 59 -6.34 9.26 -7.13
N VAL A 60 -5.55 9.63 -6.12
CA VAL A 60 -5.46 8.89 -4.85
C VAL A 60 -5.85 9.78 -3.69
N ASN A 61 -6.88 9.40 -2.97
CA ASN A 61 -7.22 9.96 -1.67
C ASN A 61 -6.99 8.88 -0.61
N ALA A 62 -6.21 9.18 0.42
CA ALA A 62 -5.88 8.20 1.44
C ALA A 62 -5.99 8.78 2.85
N ILE A 63 -6.74 8.10 3.71
CA ILE A 63 -6.92 8.46 5.10
C ILE A 63 -6.07 7.53 5.97
N THR A 64 -5.23 8.10 6.85
CA THR A 64 -4.43 7.35 7.83
C THR A 64 -4.80 7.70 9.25
N GLY A 65 -4.64 6.72 10.15
CA GLY A 65 -4.72 6.95 11.58
C GLY A 65 -3.59 7.86 12.11
N SER A 66 -3.79 8.38 13.31
CA SER A 66 -2.87 9.32 13.97
C SER A 66 -1.47 8.76 14.20
N THR A 67 -1.33 7.44 14.41
CA THR A 67 -0.05 6.76 14.59
C THR A 67 0.87 6.83 13.37
N GLY A 68 0.34 7.15 12.18
CA GLY A 68 1.13 7.43 10.99
C GLY A 68 2.05 8.66 11.10
N ALA A 69 1.87 9.51 12.14
CA ALA A 69 2.76 10.62 12.44
C ALA A 69 4.12 10.18 13.04
N GLY A 70 4.23 8.94 13.50
CA GLY A 70 5.38 8.45 14.26
C GLY A 70 5.34 8.88 15.73
N VAL A 71 6.41 8.53 16.46
CA VAL A 71 6.49 8.76 17.93
C VAL A 71 6.90 10.18 18.31
N LYS A 72 7.49 10.96 17.39
CA LYS A 72 7.93 12.33 17.70
C LYS A 72 6.73 13.25 17.89
N PRO A 73 6.56 13.88 19.07
CA PRO A 73 5.45 14.77 19.31
C PRO A 73 5.43 15.97 18.36
N SER A 74 4.24 16.37 17.94
CA SER A 74 4.03 17.59 17.14
C SER A 74 2.69 18.22 17.49
N GLY A 75 2.50 19.50 17.18
CA GLY A 75 1.24 20.19 17.44
C GLY A 75 0.02 19.50 16.84
N THR A 76 0.17 18.92 15.65
CA THR A 76 -0.93 18.23 14.94
C THR A 76 -1.17 16.78 15.39
N SER A 77 -0.29 16.24 16.24
CA SER A 77 -0.48 14.94 16.89
C SER A 77 -0.92 15.06 18.36
N HIS A 78 -0.99 16.28 18.89
CA HIS A 78 -1.50 16.56 20.24
C HIS A 78 -2.97 16.11 20.33
N PHE A 79 -3.33 15.48 21.47
CA PHE A 79 -4.65 14.88 21.64
C PHE A 79 -5.80 15.86 21.33
N SER A 80 -5.81 17.04 21.99
CA SER A 80 -6.89 18.03 21.80
C SER A 80 -6.97 18.58 20.37
N TRP A 81 -5.87 18.55 19.61
CA TRP A 81 -5.89 18.96 18.20
C TRP A 81 -6.38 17.84 17.31
N ARG A 82 -6.04 16.59 17.61
CA ARG A 82 -6.35 15.43 16.76
C ARG A 82 -7.72 14.82 17.03
N ASN A 83 -8.23 14.91 18.26
CA ASN A 83 -9.54 14.37 18.60
C ASN A 83 -10.65 15.13 17.85
N ASP A 84 -11.61 14.37 17.30
CA ASP A 84 -12.73 14.88 16.50
C ASP A 84 -12.32 15.80 15.33
N ASN A 85 -11.14 15.56 14.78
CA ASN A 85 -10.55 16.39 13.72
C ASN A 85 -9.95 15.56 12.59
N ILE A 86 -10.06 16.07 11.36
CA ILE A 86 -9.48 15.52 10.13
C ILE A 86 -8.71 16.61 9.38
N SER A 87 -7.57 16.28 8.80
CA SER A 87 -6.76 17.27 8.10
C SER A 87 -5.95 16.67 6.97
N ILE A 88 -5.79 17.45 5.89
CA ILE A 88 -4.87 17.16 4.78
C ILE A 88 -3.45 17.54 5.18
N TYR A 89 -2.45 16.82 4.67
CA TYR A 89 -1.05 17.20 4.81
C TYR A 89 -0.24 16.76 3.58
N LYS A 90 0.75 17.57 3.18
CA LYS A 90 1.63 17.31 2.04
C LYS A 90 0.91 16.83 0.75
N PRO A 91 -0.19 17.48 0.30
CA PRO A 91 -0.86 17.09 -0.94
C PRO A 91 0.12 17.23 -2.10
N PHE A 92 0.07 16.26 -3.05
CA PHE A 92 0.90 16.18 -4.26
C PHE A 92 2.44 16.12 -4.02
N GLY A 93 2.92 16.23 -2.79
CA GLY A 93 4.35 16.30 -2.44
C GLY A 93 4.77 15.31 -1.34
N HIS A 94 4.03 14.21 -1.15
CA HIS A 94 4.36 13.22 -0.12
C HIS A 94 5.57 12.37 -0.53
N GLN A 95 6.50 12.12 0.42
CA GLN A 95 7.74 11.37 0.15
C GLN A 95 7.52 9.94 -0.40
N HIS A 96 6.38 9.32 -0.13
CA HIS A 96 6.06 7.98 -0.65
C HIS A 96 5.75 7.95 -2.16
N LEU A 97 5.55 9.11 -2.81
CA LEU A 97 5.33 9.16 -4.27
C LEU A 97 6.52 8.62 -5.06
N ALA A 98 7.74 8.86 -4.58
CA ALA A 98 8.95 8.33 -5.23
C ALA A 98 8.98 6.80 -5.21
N GLU A 99 8.62 6.18 -4.06
CA GLU A 99 8.52 4.72 -3.92
C GLU A 99 7.48 4.14 -4.89
N ILE A 100 6.30 4.76 -4.95
CA ILE A 100 5.21 4.32 -5.83
C ILE A 100 5.63 4.43 -7.29
N LYS A 101 6.17 5.57 -7.71
CA LYS A 101 6.59 5.82 -9.08
C LYS A 101 7.68 4.83 -9.52
N GLN A 102 8.67 4.55 -8.68
CA GLN A 102 9.71 3.56 -8.92
C GLN A 102 9.11 2.18 -9.22
N SER A 103 8.21 1.71 -8.37
CA SER A 103 7.58 0.38 -8.52
C SER A 103 6.72 0.28 -9.76
N LEU A 104 5.89 1.30 -10.04
CA LEU A 104 5.03 1.32 -11.23
C LEU A 104 5.87 1.38 -12.51
N THR A 105 6.91 2.19 -12.54
CA THR A 105 7.81 2.29 -13.71
C THR A 105 8.60 1.00 -13.93
N SER A 106 8.94 0.26 -12.88
CA SER A 106 9.62 -1.04 -13.01
C SER A 106 8.76 -2.11 -13.68
N LEU A 107 7.44 -2.05 -13.50
CA LEU A 107 6.48 -2.96 -14.14
C LEU A 107 5.99 -2.44 -15.49
N GLN A 108 5.70 -1.15 -15.59
CA GLN A 108 5.25 -0.47 -16.79
C GLN A 108 6.23 0.65 -17.15
N ASN A 109 7.28 0.33 -17.89
CA ASN A 109 8.32 1.30 -18.26
C ASN A 109 7.78 2.51 -19.05
N SER A 110 6.61 2.38 -19.67
CA SER A 110 5.90 3.47 -20.35
C SER A 110 5.09 4.37 -19.43
N PHE A 111 4.97 4.06 -18.14
CA PHE A 111 4.20 4.87 -17.20
C PHE A 111 4.83 6.25 -17.03
N ARG A 112 4.08 7.30 -17.38
CA ARG A 112 4.50 8.73 -17.29
C ARG A 112 3.44 9.60 -16.66
N SER A 113 2.27 9.04 -16.35
CA SER A 113 1.14 9.79 -15.81
C SER A 113 1.40 10.27 -14.38
N GLU A 114 0.74 11.33 -13.99
CA GLU A 114 0.86 11.87 -12.63
C GLU A 114 0.09 11.02 -11.61
N ILE A 115 0.58 11.07 -10.37
CA ILE A 115 -0.07 10.46 -9.21
C ILE A 115 -0.55 11.59 -8.32
N ASN A 116 -1.82 11.93 -8.45
CA ASN A 116 -2.49 12.99 -7.72
C ASN A 116 -2.87 12.49 -6.32
N PHE A 117 -1.92 12.55 -5.39
CA PHE A 117 -2.06 11.99 -4.06
C PHE A 117 -2.42 13.05 -3.03
N ILE A 118 -3.55 12.85 -2.33
CA ILE A 118 -4.04 13.68 -1.23
C ILE A 118 -4.08 12.85 0.05
N PRO A 119 -3.03 12.92 0.89
CA PRO A 119 -3.05 12.24 2.19
C PRO A 119 -3.84 13.02 3.23
N VAL A 120 -4.66 12.29 3.97
CA VAL A 120 -5.52 12.83 5.02
C VAL A 120 -5.22 12.10 6.33
N ARG A 121 -5.15 12.84 7.44
CA ARG A 121 -5.07 12.25 8.77
C ARG A 121 -6.42 12.28 9.44
N GLY A 122 -6.93 11.08 9.75
CA GLY A 122 -8.25 10.88 10.34
C GLY A 122 -8.23 10.84 11.87
N ASN A 123 -9.43 10.84 12.45
CA ASN A 123 -9.67 10.74 13.89
C ASN A 123 -9.79 9.28 14.35
N PHE A 124 -8.76 8.50 14.10
CA PHE A 124 -8.60 7.14 14.61
C PHE A 124 -7.11 6.83 14.77
N SER A 125 -6.77 5.82 15.55
CA SER A 125 -5.37 5.53 15.88
C SER A 125 -4.62 4.79 14.78
N ARG A 126 -5.21 3.74 14.20
CA ARG A 126 -4.54 2.81 13.28
C ARG A 126 -5.34 2.53 12.03
N GLY A 127 -4.63 2.28 10.96
CA GLY A 127 -5.16 1.90 9.66
C GLY A 127 -4.87 2.92 8.57
N ILE A 128 -4.89 2.45 7.33
CA ILE A 128 -4.90 3.26 6.11
C ILE A 128 -6.05 2.76 5.24
N PHE A 129 -6.86 3.70 4.79
CA PHE A 129 -7.91 3.51 3.80
C PHE A 129 -7.58 4.36 2.59
N THR A 130 -7.43 3.74 1.42
CA THR A 130 -7.18 4.47 0.17
C THR A 130 -8.31 4.26 -0.81
N THR A 131 -8.65 5.32 -1.53
CA THR A 131 -9.44 5.27 -2.75
C THR A 131 -8.57 5.77 -3.90
N THR A 132 -8.35 4.91 -4.88
CA THR A 132 -7.64 5.26 -6.12
C THR A 132 -8.61 5.12 -7.27
N TYR A 133 -8.71 6.13 -8.14
CA TYR A 133 -9.48 5.99 -9.37
C TYR A 133 -8.69 6.47 -10.58
N LEU A 134 -9.00 5.86 -11.72
CA LEU A 134 -8.38 6.13 -13.01
C LEU A 134 -9.33 5.80 -14.14
N ASP A 135 -9.00 6.25 -15.36
CA ASP A 135 -9.70 5.83 -16.56
C ASP A 135 -9.37 4.38 -16.90
N CYS A 136 -10.39 3.58 -17.13
CA CYS A 136 -10.25 2.18 -17.50
C CYS A 136 -11.42 1.77 -18.39
N LYS A 137 -11.15 1.30 -19.61
CA LYS A 137 -12.17 0.84 -20.54
C LYS A 137 -12.48 -0.65 -20.42
N VAL A 138 -11.65 -1.38 -19.69
CA VAL A 138 -11.78 -2.84 -19.48
C VAL A 138 -12.92 -3.11 -18.50
N GLY A 139 -13.65 -4.21 -18.72
CA GLY A 139 -14.77 -4.62 -17.87
C GLY A 139 -14.33 -5.07 -16.48
N LEU A 140 -15.24 -4.98 -15.49
CA LEU A 140 -14.93 -5.29 -14.09
C LEU A 140 -14.50 -6.75 -13.89
N ASP A 141 -15.15 -7.70 -14.57
CA ASP A 141 -14.85 -9.13 -14.41
C ASP A 141 -13.42 -9.47 -14.86
N GLU A 142 -12.97 -8.86 -15.97
CA GLU A 142 -11.61 -9.04 -16.43
C GLU A 142 -10.60 -8.39 -15.47
N ILE A 143 -10.90 -7.20 -14.94
CA ILE A 143 -10.05 -6.55 -13.92
C ILE A 143 -9.96 -7.41 -12.65
N LYS A 144 -11.08 -7.94 -12.16
CA LYS A 144 -11.09 -8.86 -11.02
C LYS A 144 -10.19 -10.05 -11.25
N ARG A 145 -10.31 -10.71 -12.42
CA ARG A 145 -9.46 -11.84 -12.79
C ARG A 145 -7.98 -11.49 -12.77
N ILE A 146 -7.59 -10.32 -13.30
CA ILE A 146 -6.21 -9.83 -13.29
C ILE A 146 -5.69 -9.69 -11.84
N TYR A 147 -6.51 -9.14 -10.93
CA TYR A 147 -6.12 -8.99 -9.53
C TYR A 147 -6.04 -10.33 -8.79
N GLU A 148 -7.00 -11.22 -9.01
CA GLU A 148 -7.01 -12.55 -8.42
C GLU A 148 -5.79 -13.39 -8.88
N GLU A 149 -5.48 -13.36 -10.17
CA GLU A 149 -4.29 -14.02 -10.72
C GLU A 149 -2.99 -13.43 -10.16
N TYR A 150 -2.89 -12.10 -10.07
CA TYR A 150 -1.70 -11.45 -9.54
C TYR A 150 -1.44 -11.79 -8.08
N TYR A 151 -2.48 -11.86 -7.25
CA TYR A 151 -2.37 -12.09 -5.81
C TYR A 151 -2.58 -13.54 -5.37
N ALA A 152 -2.79 -14.48 -6.28
CA ALA A 152 -3.07 -15.89 -5.97
C ALA A 152 -2.04 -16.53 -5.02
N ASP A 153 -0.75 -16.22 -5.21
CA ASP A 153 0.37 -16.74 -4.41
C ASP A 153 0.81 -15.79 -3.28
N HIS A 154 0.04 -14.73 -3.00
CA HIS A 154 0.42 -13.74 -1.99
C HIS A 154 -0.35 -13.91 -0.70
N SER A 155 0.37 -14.22 0.38
CA SER A 155 -0.18 -14.65 1.66
C SER A 155 -1.03 -13.62 2.40
N PHE A 156 -0.90 -12.32 2.06
CA PHE A 156 -1.49 -11.23 2.86
C PHE A 156 -2.32 -10.23 2.06
N THR A 157 -2.51 -10.42 0.75
CA THR A 157 -3.30 -9.52 -0.08
C THR A 157 -4.52 -10.26 -0.64
N PHE A 158 -5.72 -9.74 -0.40
CA PHE A 158 -6.98 -10.39 -0.71
C PHE A 158 -7.92 -9.45 -1.48
N ILE A 159 -8.58 -10.00 -2.50
CA ILE A 159 -9.64 -9.29 -3.23
C ILE A 159 -10.98 -9.61 -2.54
N THR A 160 -11.83 -8.59 -2.39
CA THR A 160 -13.14 -8.73 -1.73
C THR A 160 -14.28 -8.34 -2.68
N ASP A 161 -15.35 -9.13 -2.67
CA ASP A 161 -16.56 -8.81 -3.44
C ASP A 161 -17.41 -7.72 -2.80
N LYS A 162 -17.35 -7.62 -1.48
CA LYS A 162 -18.05 -6.58 -0.71
C LYS A 162 -17.09 -5.46 -0.35
N ASN A 163 -17.59 -4.22 -0.37
CA ASN A 163 -16.85 -3.07 0.12
C ASN A 163 -16.43 -3.31 1.58
N PRO A 164 -15.12 -3.40 1.86
CA PRO A 164 -14.64 -3.71 3.20
C PRO A 164 -14.62 -2.47 4.09
N ASP A 165 -14.50 -2.68 5.40
CA ASP A 165 -14.25 -1.64 6.38
C ASP A 165 -12.86 -1.77 7.02
N LEU A 166 -12.38 -0.66 7.57
CA LEU A 166 -11.02 -0.57 8.10
C LEU A 166 -10.74 -1.50 9.28
N LYS A 167 -11.76 -1.85 10.08
CA LYS A 167 -11.62 -2.75 11.24
C LYS A 167 -11.22 -4.16 10.83
N GLN A 168 -11.51 -4.58 9.60
CA GLN A 168 -11.16 -5.91 9.08
C GLN A 168 -9.65 -6.10 8.89
N VAL A 169 -8.88 -5.01 8.79
CA VAL A 169 -7.42 -5.05 8.60
C VAL A 169 -6.63 -4.56 9.81
N VAL A 170 -7.21 -3.70 10.65
CA VAL A 170 -6.53 -3.21 11.86
C VAL A 170 -6.12 -4.36 12.77
N ASN A 171 -4.89 -4.33 13.26
CA ASN A 171 -4.19 -5.41 13.97
C ASN A 171 -3.83 -6.65 13.13
N THR A 172 -3.89 -6.59 11.80
CA THR A 172 -3.47 -7.70 10.94
C THR A 172 -2.38 -7.29 9.96
N ASN A 173 -1.69 -8.28 9.39
CA ASN A 173 -0.78 -8.06 8.26
C ASN A 173 -1.49 -8.15 6.89
N LYS A 174 -2.82 -8.01 6.86
CA LYS A 174 -3.62 -8.13 5.63
C LYS A 174 -3.68 -6.81 4.88
N CYS A 175 -3.76 -6.92 3.56
CA CYS A 175 -4.30 -5.91 2.67
C CYS A 175 -5.62 -6.42 2.09
N LEU A 176 -6.69 -5.63 2.16
CA LEU A 176 -7.95 -5.91 1.48
C LEU A 176 -8.12 -4.94 0.32
N ILE A 177 -8.50 -5.47 -0.84
CA ILE A 177 -8.73 -4.69 -2.06
C ILE A 177 -10.14 -4.95 -2.55
N HIS A 178 -10.88 -3.90 -2.86
CA HIS A 178 -12.19 -3.95 -3.49
C HIS A 178 -12.21 -3.11 -4.76
N LEU A 179 -12.89 -3.61 -5.78
CA LEU A 179 -12.90 -3.04 -7.11
C LEU A 179 -14.33 -2.70 -7.52
N GLU A 180 -14.54 -1.47 -7.97
CA GLU A 180 -15.81 -1.03 -8.54
C GLU A 180 -15.60 -0.37 -9.91
N LYS A 181 -16.56 -0.51 -10.78
CA LYS A 181 -16.57 0.11 -12.10
C LYS A 181 -17.75 1.07 -12.22
N HIS A 182 -17.46 2.32 -12.56
CA HIS A 182 -18.45 3.37 -12.77
C HIS A 182 -18.22 4.01 -14.16
N ASN A 183 -18.98 3.58 -15.14
CA ASN A 183 -18.73 3.93 -16.56
C ASN A 183 -17.28 3.57 -16.96
N ASP A 184 -16.51 4.57 -17.41
CA ASP A 184 -15.10 4.40 -17.77
C ASP A 184 -14.13 4.63 -16.60
N LYS A 185 -14.62 4.78 -15.36
CA LYS A 185 -13.78 4.91 -14.17
C LYS A 185 -13.70 3.59 -13.43
N LEU A 186 -12.47 3.16 -13.14
CA LEU A 186 -12.20 2.11 -12.17
C LEU A 186 -11.90 2.75 -10.82
N LEU A 187 -12.65 2.35 -9.79
CA LEU A 187 -12.38 2.68 -8.40
C LEU A 187 -11.74 1.48 -7.71
N ILE A 188 -10.61 1.71 -7.07
CA ILE A 188 -9.85 0.74 -6.30
C ILE A 188 -9.83 1.19 -4.85
N ILE A 189 -10.42 0.43 -3.96
CA ILE A 189 -10.36 0.64 -2.52
C ILE A 189 -9.31 -0.32 -1.99
N SER A 190 -8.29 0.16 -1.28
CA SER A 190 -7.33 -0.70 -0.63
C SER A 190 -7.07 -0.26 0.81
N MET A 191 -6.89 -1.23 1.70
CA MET A 191 -6.77 -1.00 3.15
C MET A 191 -5.71 -1.87 3.77
N ILE A 192 -4.97 -1.29 4.72
CA ILE A 192 -3.99 -2.00 5.56
C ILE A 192 -3.99 -1.43 6.98
N ASP A 193 -3.41 -2.15 7.92
CA ASP A 193 -2.93 -1.57 9.16
C ASP A 193 -1.59 -0.85 8.90
N ASN A 194 -1.52 0.45 9.20
CA ASN A 194 -0.33 1.27 8.92
C ASN A 194 0.89 0.89 9.75
N LEU A 195 0.72 0.23 10.91
CA LEU A 195 1.81 -0.20 11.79
C LEU A 195 2.21 -1.68 11.58
N LEU A 196 1.33 -2.49 10.98
CA LEU A 196 1.62 -3.90 10.66
C LEU A 196 1.97 -4.07 9.18
N LYS A 197 1.01 -4.28 8.29
CA LYS A 197 1.30 -4.40 6.84
C LYS A 197 2.01 -3.16 6.29
N GLY A 198 1.76 -2.00 6.87
CA GLY A 198 2.43 -0.74 6.52
C GLY A 198 3.80 -0.52 7.17
N ALA A 199 4.22 -1.34 8.14
CA ALA A 199 5.47 -1.13 8.89
C ALA A 199 6.06 -2.44 9.45
N SER A 200 5.82 -2.76 10.73
CA SER A 200 6.49 -3.86 11.44
C SER A 200 6.11 -5.24 10.90
N GLY A 201 4.86 -5.47 10.57
CA GLY A 201 4.41 -6.75 9.99
C GLY A 201 5.02 -6.99 8.60
N GLN A 202 5.17 -5.94 7.79
CA GLN A 202 5.90 -6.01 6.53
C GLN A 202 7.38 -6.33 6.75
N ALA A 203 8.00 -5.77 7.80
CA ALA A 203 9.40 -6.07 8.14
C ALA A 203 9.58 -7.53 8.58
N VAL A 204 8.66 -8.08 9.39
CA VAL A 204 8.65 -9.51 9.75
C VAL A 204 8.44 -10.39 8.52
N HIS A 205 7.54 -10.02 7.61
CA HIS A 205 7.32 -10.74 6.36
C HIS A 205 8.61 -10.78 5.50
N ASN A 206 9.29 -9.64 5.35
CA ASN A 206 10.57 -9.55 4.65
C ASN A 206 11.63 -10.42 5.34
N MET A 207 11.73 -10.36 6.66
CA MET A 207 12.64 -11.21 7.43
C MET A 207 12.37 -12.70 7.20
N ASN A 208 11.11 -13.13 7.23
CA ASN A 208 10.75 -14.53 6.99
C ASN A 208 11.24 -14.99 5.61
N LEU A 209 11.06 -14.17 4.57
CA LEU A 209 11.56 -14.45 3.22
C LEU A 209 13.09 -14.50 3.15
N MET A 210 13.79 -13.54 3.75
CA MET A 210 15.27 -13.48 3.76
C MET A 210 15.89 -14.71 4.45
N PHE A 211 15.24 -15.22 5.48
CA PHE A 211 15.72 -16.40 6.24
C PHE A 211 15.07 -17.71 5.81
N ASN A 212 14.36 -17.72 4.68
CA ASN A 212 13.66 -18.89 4.14
C ASN A 212 12.73 -19.57 5.16
N LEU A 213 12.04 -18.76 5.97
CA LEU A 213 10.98 -19.19 6.86
C LEU A 213 9.64 -19.17 6.12
N GLU A 214 8.62 -19.84 6.65
CA GLU A 214 7.26 -19.69 6.16
C GLU A 214 6.81 -18.23 6.29
N GLU A 215 6.26 -17.65 5.23
CA GLU A 215 5.93 -16.22 5.15
C GLU A 215 5.02 -15.73 6.30
N LYS A 216 4.14 -16.60 6.80
CA LYS A 216 3.11 -16.26 7.79
C LYS A 216 3.57 -16.37 9.24
N VAL A 217 4.77 -16.90 9.51
CA VAL A 217 5.28 -17.06 10.88
C VAL A 217 5.27 -15.74 11.63
N GLY A 218 4.65 -15.72 12.81
CA GLY A 218 4.49 -14.52 13.65
C GLY A 218 3.46 -13.50 13.17
N LEU A 219 2.77 -13.76 12.03
CA LEU A 219 1.84 -12.82 11.39
C LEU A 219 0.38 -13.28 11.35
N HIS A 220 0.05 -14.39 12.03
CA HIS A 220 -1.32 -14.86 12.23
C HIS A 220 -2.04 -14.04 13.31
N LEU A 221 -2.46 -12.85 12.94
CA LEU A 221 -3.04 -11.88 13.84
C LEU A 221 -4.55 -11.74 13.60
N LYS A 222 -5.29 -11.36 14.65
CA LYS A 222 -6.74 -11.17 14.59
C LYS A 222 -7.08 -9.70 14.38
N PRO A 223 -8.06 -9.39 13.51
CA PRO A 223 -8.52 -8.02 13.30
C PRO A 223 -9.27 -7.47 14.53
N SER A 224 -9.48 -6.15 14.52
CA SER A 224 -10.32 -5.47 15.51
C SER A 224 -11.83 -5.55 15.17
N ALA A 225 -12.21 -6.18 14.06
CA ALA A 225 -13.60 -6.37 13.65
C ALA A 225 -14.37 -7.22 14.67
N PHE A 226 -15.67 -6.94 14.78
CA PHE A 226 -16.60 -7.70 15.62
C PHE A 226 -16.96 -9.03 14.99
#